data_6b84901abc672e5775da09393fcb9567
#
_entry.id   6b84901abc672e5775da09393fcb9567
#
_cell.length_a   1.000
_cell.length_b   1.000
_cell.length_c   1.000
_cell.angle_alpha   90.00
_cell.angle_beta   90.00
_cell.angle_gamma   90.00
#
_symmetry.space_group_name_H-M   'P 1'
#
loop_
_entity.id
_entity.type
_entity.pdbx_description
1 polymer ?
#
loop_
_entity_poly.entity_id
_entity_poly.type
_entity_poly.pdbx_seq_one_letter_code
_entity_poly.pdbx_strand_id
1 'polypeptide(L)'
;MKTFRLFSVSMLALVLGIASTGVSLAQSSSKVKVAVTEFTPGPNAPGMTVEAKRHMQASLAFALFDTRRFDVVDVRRTRDASQADLATINGGSSTAAAVRLGKQLGVSYVLTGTVEEYTPQGPDGFGRVRLRTRLIEVATGKVVHAGETTQRSTSAMRTTNAAELHTKAVRPALESLAATLAGLRP
;
A
#
# COMPACT_ATOMS: atom_id res chain seq x y z
N MET A 1 -32.70 -87.20 -13.13
CA MET A 1 -31.80 -87.27 -14.29
C MET A 1 -31.43 -85.85 -14.75
N LYS A 2 -30.16 -85.70 -15.04
CA LYS A 2 -29.43 -84.55 -15.65
C LYS A 2 -28.98 -83.43 -14.77
N THR A 3 -27.74 -83.58 -14.43
CA THR A 3 -26.72 -82.68 -14.03
C THR A 3 -26.55 -81.49 -14.96
N PHE A 4 -26.34 -80.29 -14.38
CA PHE A 4 -25.65 -79.27 -15.16
C PHE A 4 -24.65 -78.46 -14.25
N ARG A 5 -23.51 -78.26 -14.80
CA ARG A 5 -22.24 -77.92 -14.20
C ARG A 5 -22.15 -76.43 -13.91
N LEU A 6 -21.45 -76.13 -12.81
CA LEU A 6 -20.86 -74.82 -12.46
C LEU A 6 -19.89 -74.35 -13.58
N PHE A 7 -20.00 -73.09 -13.87
CA PHE A 7 -18.89 -72.31 -14.41
C PHE A 7 -18.67 -71.07 -13.57
N SER A 8 -17.59 -71.14 -12.83
CA SER A 8 -17.02 -70.03 -12.09
C SER A 8 -16.27 -69.12 -13.06
N VAL A 9 -16.67 -67.87 -13.19
CA VAL A 9 -15.92 -66.85 -13.91
C VAL A 9 -15.41 -65.83 -12.88
N SER A 10 -14.15 -65.99 -12.56
CA SER A 10 -13.39 -64.98 -11.78
C SER A 10 -13.21 -63.73 -12.60
N MET A 11 -13.89 -62.67 -12.23
CA MET A 11 -13.68 -61.35 -12.80
C MET A 11 -12.65 -60.58 -11.95
N LEU A 12 -11.42 -60.53 -12.44
CA LEU A 12 -10.31 -59.79 -11.90
C LEU A 12 -10.52 -58.30 -12.15
N ALA A 13 -10.95 -57.56 -11.11
CA ALA A 13 -11.11 -56.12 -11.18
C ALA A 13 -9.73 -55.43 -11.06
N LEU A 14 -9.25 -54.94 -12.20
CA LEU A 14 -8.07 -54.11 -12.27
C LEU A 14 -8.41 -52.67 -11.82
N VAL A 15 -8.10 -52.32 -10.60
CA VAL A 15 -8.24 -50.94 -10.09
C VAL A 15 -7.08 -50.09 -10.63
N LEU A 16 -7.34 -49.32 -11.71
CA LEU A 16 -6.45 -48.25 -12.13
C LEU A 16 -6.57 -47.09 -11.15
N GLY A 17 -5.59 -46.96 -10.25
CA GLY A 17 -5.41 -45.78 -9.43
C GLY A 17 -4.99 -44.58 -10.32
N ILE A 18 -5.93 -43.68 -10.58
CA ILE A 18 -5.64 -42.38 -11.20
C ILE A 18 -5.01 -41.51 -10.09
N ALA A 19 -3.68 -41.45 -10.06
CA ALA A 19 -2.95 -40.47 -9.27
C ALA A 19 -3.21 -39.10 -9.87
N SER A 20 -4.19 -38.36 -9.33
CA SER A 20 -4.40 -36.95 -9.61
C SER A 20 -3.21 -36.16 -9.05
N THR A 21 -2.21 -35.95 -9.88
CA THR A 21 -1.20 -34.91 -9.59
C THR A 21 -1.90 -33.57 -9.62
N GLY A 22 -2.29 -33.10 -8.43
CA GLY A 22 -2.81 -31.76 -8.24
C GLY A 22 -1.71 -30.77 -8.62
N VAL A 23 -1.76 -30.25 -9.85
CA VAL A 23 -0.98 -29.10 -10.25
C VAL A 23 -1.50 -27.93 -9.43
N SER A 24 -0.82 -27.64 -8.30
CA SER A 24 -1.03 -26.44 -7.53
C SER A 24 -0.60 -25.28 -8.43
N LEU A 25 -1.54 -24.70 -9.18
CA LEU A 25 -1.35 -23.43 -9.85
C LEU A 25 -1.10 -22.42 -8.71
N ALA A 26 0.17 -22.15 -8.43
CA ALA A 26 0.54 -21.01 -7.62
C ALA A 26 -0.06 -19.79 -8.31
N GLN A 27 -1.20 -19.29 -7.78
CA GLN A 27 -1.77 -18.01 -8.17
C GLN A 27 -0.71 -16.97 -7.84
N SER A 28 0.08 -16.59 -8.85
CA SER A 28 0.87 -15.38 -8.78
C SER A 28 -0.14 -14.24 -8.61
N SER A 29 -0.32 -13.80 -7.36
CA SER A 29 -1.14 -12.64 -7.08
C SER A 29 -0.54 -11.47 -7.86
N SER A 30 -1.21 -11.05 -8.93
CA SER A 30 -0.77 -9.92 -9.73
C SER A 30 -0.66 -8.72 -8.79
N LYS A 31 0.53 -8.10 -8.79
CA LYS A 31 0.75 -6.90 -7.98
C LYS A 31 -0.23 -5.81 -8.41
N VAL A 32 -0.76 -5.10 -7.44
CA VAL A 32 -1.71 -4.02 -7.65
C VAL A 32 -0.94 -2.74 -8.00
N LYS A 33 -1.25 -2.13 -9.16
CA LYS A 33 -0.61 -0.87 -9.57
C LYS A 33 -1.11 0.30 -8.74
N VAL A 34 -0.17 1.04 -8.14
CA VAL A 34 -0.47 2.19 -7.29
C VAL A 34 0.43 3.39 -7.61
N ALA A 35 -0.16 4.59 -7.61
CA ALA A 35 0.58 5.84 -7.63
C ALA A 35 0.52 6.48 -6.24
N VAL A 36 1.66 6.96 -5.74
CA VAL A 36 1.79 7.68 -4.46
C VAL A 36 2.01 9.14 -4.76
N THR A 37 1.07 10.02 -4.39
CA THR A 37 1.24 11.47 -4.57
C THR A 37 2.23 12.05 -3.55
N GLU A 38 2.79 13.22 -3.86
CA GLU A 38 3.54 13.99 -2.88
C GLU A 38 2.61 14.43 -1.74
N PHE A 39 3.07 14.37 -0.50
CA PHE A 39 2.28 14.83 0.64
C PHE A 39 2.17 16.35 0.67
N THR A 40 1.00 16.86 1.05
CA THR A 40 0.81 18.29 1.31
C THR A 40 0.91 18.57 2.82
N PRO A 41 1.55 19.69 3.23
CA PRO A 41 1.58 20.08 4.63
C PRO A 41 0.21 20.60 5.07
N GLY A 42 -0.25 20.16 6.22
CA GLY A 42 -1.39 20.72 6.94
C GLY A 42 -0.97 21.92 7.83
N PRO A 43 -1.92 22.50 8.56
CA PRO A 43 -1.69 23.70 9.37
C PRO A 43 -0.57 23.55 10.42
N ASN A 44 -0.39 22.36 10.98
CA ASN A 44 0.59 22.08 12.04
C ASN A 44 1.89 21.45 11.49
N ALA A 45 2.16 21.62 10.21
CA ALA A 45 3.38 21.18 9.55
C ALA A 45 4.13 22.31 8.81
N PRO A 46 4.26 23.53 9.39
CA PRO A 46 4.82 24.70 8.67
C PRO A 46 6.30 24.53 8.34
N GLY A 47 7.04 23.70 9.07
CA GLY A 47 8.47 23.45 8.86
C GLY A 47 8.79 22.38 7.83
N MET A 48 7.81 21.87 7.11
CA MET A 48 8.01 20.81 6.15
C MET A 48 8.57 21.34 4.83
N THR A 49 9.85 21.04 4.56
CA THR A 49 10.54 21.46 3.34
C THR A 49 10.09 20.62 2.12
N VAL A 50 10.38 21.13 0.92
CA VAL A 50 10.16 20.38 -0.33
C VAL A 50 10.90 19.05 -0.31
N GLU A 51 12.10 19.03 0.22
CA GLU A 51 12.92 17.82 0.36
C GLU A 51 12.27 16.81 1.31
N ALA A 52 11.76 17.24 2.45
CA ALA A 52 11.04 16.37 3.38
C ALA A 52 9.83 15.71 2.73
N LYS A 53 9.04 16.47 1.95
CA LYS A 53 7.89 15.94 1.20
C LYS A 53 8.29 14.86 0.20
N ARG A 54 9.36 15.13 -0.57
CA ARG A 54 9.90 14.18 -1.55
C ARG A 54 10.44 12.91 -0.91
N HIS A 55 11.16 13.06 0.21
CA HIS A 55 11.63 11.91 0.99
C HIS A 55 10.49 11.07 1.53
N MET A 56 9.42 11.69 2.04
CA MET A 56 8.25 10.95 2.52
C MET A 56 7.57 10.18 1.40
N GLN A 57 7.36 10.82 0.24
CA GLN A 57 6.79 10.15 -0.95
C GLN A 57 7.65 8.95 -1.36
N ALA A 58 8.96 9.14 -1.49
CA ALA A 58 9.89 8.09 -1.87
C ALA A 58 9.94 6.93 -0.85
N SER A 59 9.97 7.27 0.45
CA SER A 59 9.99 6.28 1.53
C SER A 59 8.70 5.45 1.56
N LEU A 60 7.53 6.07 1.36
CA LEU A 60 6.27 5.34 1.28
C LEU A 60 6.19 4.46 0.04
N ALA A 61 6.62 4.97 -1.11
CA ALA A 61 6.70 4.21 -2.35
C ALA A 61 7.59 2.96 -2.18
N PHE A 62 8.75 3.13 -1.55
CA PHE A 62 9.65 2.02 -1.23
C PHE A 62 9.01 1.02 -0.26
N ALA A 63 8.41 1.49 0.84
CA ALA A 63 7.74 0.63 1.81
C ALA A 63 6.61 -0.20 1.18
N LEU A 64 5.80 0.41 0.30
CA LEU A 64 4.76 -0.31 -0.44
C LEU A 64 5.35 -1.35 -1.40
N PHE A 65 6.40 -1.00 -2.15
CA PHE A 65 7.10 -1.91 -3.06
C PHE A 65 7.66 -3.13 -2.30
N ASP A 66 8.23 -2.90 -1.12
CA ASP A 66 8.83 -3.95 -0.28
C ASP A 66 7.80 -4.94 0.26
N THR A 67 6.54 -4.55 0.43
CA THR A 67 5.44 -5.47 0.77
C THR A 67 5.18 -6.54 -0.29
N ARG A 68 5.73 -6.38 -1.50
CA ARG A 68 5.53 -7.22 -2.69
C ARG A 68 4.09 -7.35 -3.18
N ARG A 69 3.17 -6.59 -2.59
CA ARG A 69 1.75 -6.53 -2.98
C ARG A 69 1.49 -5.47 -4.05
N PHE A 70 2.32 -4.44 -4.10
CA PHE A 70 2.13 -3.29 -4.97
C PHE A 70 3.21 -3.20 -6.06
N ASP A 71 2.77 -2.77 -7.24
CA ASP A 71 3.60 -2.27 -8.34
C ASP A 71 3.49 -0.75 -8.31
N VAL A 72 4.51 -0.09 -7.76
CA VAL A 72 4.48 1.36 -7.50
C VAL A 72 5.01 2.11 -8.71
N VAL A 73 4.22 3.04 -9.23
CA VAL A 73 4.66 3.93 -10.32
C VAL A 73 5.78 4.83 -9.85
N ASP A 74 6.73 5.11 -10.73
CA ASP A 74 7.85 6.01 -10.46
C ASP A 74 7.38 7.34 -9.84
N VAL A 75 8.01 7.72 -8.73
CA VAL A 75 7.59 8.88 -7.93
C VAL A 75 7.77 10.20 -8.66
N ARG A 76 8.74 10.32 -9.58
CA ARG A 76 8.94 11.52 -10.39
C ARG A 76 7.80 11.65 -11.38
N ARG A 77 7.48 10.56 -12.11
CA ARG A 77 6.36 10.53 -13.04
C ARG A 77 5.04 10.86 -12.36
N THR A 78 4.80 10.33 -11.16
CA THR A 78 3.61 10.65 -10.38
C THR A 78 3.57 12.12 -9.98
N ARG A 79 4.70 12.69 -9.57
CA ARG A 79 4.82 14.10 -9.17
C ARG A 79 4.55 15.03 -10.35
N ASP A 80 5.19 14.79 -11.47
CA ASP A 80 5.03 15.62 -12.68
C ASP A 80 3.57 15.62 -13.15
N ALA A 81 2.90 14.45 -13.12
CA ALA A 81 1.51 14.31 -13.49
C ALA A 81 0.52 14.95 -12.50
N SER A 82 0.88 15.03 -11.20
CA SER A 82 -0.01 15.54 -10.13
C SER A 82 0.22 17.00 -9.78
N GLN A 83 1.29 17.64 -10.24
CA GLN A 83 1.74 18.96 -9.75
C GLN A 83 0.66 20.04 -9.83
N ALA A 84 -0.09 20.10 -10.92
CA ALA A 84 -1.12 21.11 -11.11
C ALA A 84 -2.35 20.94 -10.19
N ASP A 85 -2.67 19.69 -9.82
CA ASP A 85 -3.87 19.33 -9.07
C ASP A 85 -3.58 18.84 -7.64
N LEU A 86 -2.32 18.89 -7.19
CA LEU A 86 -1.88 18.25 -5.95
C LEU A 86 -2.70 18.69 -4.72
N ALA A 87 -2.95 19.97 -4.57
CA ALA A 87 -3.75 20.50 -3.47
C ALA A 87 -5.19 19.97 -3.49
N THR A 88 -5.80 19.86 -4.67
CA THR A 88 -7.14 19.30 -4.84
C THR A 88 -7.17 17.80 -4.57
N ILE A 89 -6.15 17.07 -5.04
CA ILE A 89 -6.01 15.62 -4.84
C ILE A 89 -5.91 15.31 -3.35
N ASN A 90 -5.05 16.02 -2.62
CA ASN A 90 -4.79 15.76 -1.19
C ASN A 90 -5.82 16.42 -0.27
N GLY A 91 -6.46 17.51 -0.70
CA GLY A 91 -7.42 18.28 0.11
C GLY A 91 -8.70 17.53 0.52
N GLY A 92 -8.99 16.42 -0.12
CA GLY A 92 -10.00 15.48 0.37
C GLY A 92 -11.44 15.80 0.04
N SER A 93 -11.75 16.94 -0.55
CA SER A 93 -13.12 17.35 -0.90
C SER A 93 -13.71 16.54 -2.06
N SER A 94 -12.86 15.96 -2.94
CA SER A 94 -13.31 15.17 -4.07
C SER A 94 -12.24 14.12 -4.46
N THR A 95 -12.69 12.97 -4.93
CA THR A 95 -11.81 11.92 -5.50
C THR A 95 -11.58 12.11 -6.98
N ALA A 96 -12.30 13.01 -7.65
CA ALA A 96 -12.26 13.17 -9.11
C ALA A 96 -10.86 13.49 -9.65
N ALA A 97 -10.11 14.36 -8.99
CA ALA A 97 -8.75 14.70 -9.40
C ALA A 97 -7.79 13.50 -9.26
N ALA A 98 -7.91 12.74 -8.17
CA ALA A 98 -7.13 11.50 -7.98
C ALA A 98 -7.49 10.44 -9.03
N VAL A 99 -8.76 10.30 -9.38
CA VAL A 99 -9.21 9.39 -10.46
C VAL A 99 -8.64 9.81 -11.82
N ARG A 100 -8.64 11.11 -12.16
CA ARG A 100 -8.02 11.60 -13.40
C ARG A 100 -6.53 11.26 -13.43
N LEU A 101 -5.80 11.54 -12.35
CA LEU A 101 -4.39 11.20 -12.20
C LEU A 101 -4.15 9.68 -12.38
N GLY A 102 -4.96 8.86 -11.72
CA GLY A 102 -4.86 7.41 -11.80
C GLY A 102 -5.06 6.87 -13.22
N LYS A 103 -6.04 7.41 -13.95
CA LYS A 103 -6.28 7.09 -15.36
C LYS A 103 -5.10 7.50 -16.25
N GLN A 104 -4.55 8.71 -16.04
CA GLN A 104 -3.39 9.22 -16.78
C GLN A 104 -2.14 8.34 -16.55
N LEU A 105 -1.94 7.84 -15.34
CA LEU A 105 -0.80 6.99 -14.97
C LEU A 105 -1.03 5.50 -15.28
N GLY A 106 -2.26 5.08 -15.57
CA GLY A 106 -2.62 3.69 -15.83
C GLY A 106 -2.51 2.81 -14.60
N VAL A 107 -2.93 3.34 -13.43
CA VAL A 107 -2.90 2.64 -12.14
C VAL A 107 -4.29 2.25 -11.66
N SER A 108 -4.37 1.23 -10.81
CA SER A 108 -5.62 0.80 -10.17
C SER A 108 -5.98 1.67 -8.96
N TYR A 109 -4.96 2.17 -8.26
CA TYR A 109 -5.15 2.97 -7.05
C TYR A 109 -4.26 4.21 -7.02
N VAL A 110 -4.75 5.26 -6.36
CA VAL A 110 -3.98 6.46 -6.04
C VAL A 110 -3.97 6.62 -4.52
N LEU A 111 -2.77 6.65 -3.95
CA LEU A 111 -2.56 6.94 -2.54
C LEU A 111 -2.24 8.42 -2.37
N THR A 112 -3.07 9.11 -1.61
CA THR A 112 -2.98 10.55 -1.33
C THR A 112 -2.73 10.78 0.15
N GLY A 113 -2.11 11.90 0.51
CA GLY A 113 -1.84 12.18 1.92
C GLY A 113 -1.58 13.64 2.26
N THR A 114 -1.95 13.98 3.50
CA THR A 114 -1.64 15.25 4.15
C THR A 114 -0.83 14.98 5.40
N VAL A 115 0.18 15.80 5.66
CA VAL A 115 0.96 15.78 6.91
C VAL A 115 0.31 16.75 7.87
N GLU A 116 -0.45 16.23 8.83
CA GLU A 116 -1.18 17.04 9.81
C GLU A 116 -0.28 17.60 10.90
N GLU A 117 0.81 16.89 11.23
CA GLU A 117 1.80 17.34 12.20
C GLU A 117 3.21 16.92 11.74
N TYR A 118 4.13 17.84 11.80
CA TYR A 118 5.55 17.61 11.49
C TYR A 118 6.42 18.44 12.44
N THR A 119 6.79 17.82 13.55
CA THR A 119 7.52 18.49 14.64
C THR A 119 8.82 17.75 14.89
N PRO A 120 9.97 18.27 14.40
CA PRO A 120 11.28 17.64 14.63
C PRO A 120 11.64 17.55 16.11
N GLN A 121 11.29 18.59 16.88
CA GLN A 121 11.51 18.64 18.30
C GLN A 121 10.35 19.33 19.01
N GLY A 122 9.57 18.56 19.74
CA GLY A 122 8.52 19.08 20.60
C GLY A 122 9.06 19.64 21.92
N PRO A 123 8.21 20.29 22.74
CA PRO A 123 8.59 20.82 24.04
C PRO A 123 9.17 19.77 25.00
N ASP A 124 8.78 18.53 24.81
CA ASP A 124 9.25 17.36 25.56
C ASP A 124 10.52 16.72 24.95
N GLY A 125 11.09 17.32 23.90
CA GLY A 125 12.29 16.84 23.21
C GLY A 125 12.03 15.68 22.25
N PHE A 126 10.74 15.32 21.98
CA PHE A 126 10.40 14.24 21.06
C PHE A 126 9.90 14.78 19.72
N GLY A 127 10.28 14.07 18.67
CA GLY A 127 9.71 14.31 17.35
C GLY A 127 8.33 13.68 17.20
N ARG A 128 7.46 14.34 16.42
CA ARG A 128 6.12 13.86 16.12
C ARG A 128 5.81 14.01 14.64
N VAL A 129 5.13 13.01 14.11
CA VAL A 129 4.53 13.07 12.79
C VAL A 129 3.12 12.50 12.86
N ARG A 130 2.18 13.17 12.17
CA ARG A 130 0.82 12.69 11.97
C ARG A 130 0.46 12.84 10.51
N LEU A 131 0.04 11.72 9.92
CA LEU A 131 -0.26 11.59 8.51
C LEU A 131 -1.73 11.22 8.38
N ARG A 132 -2.46 11.93 7.52
CA ARG A 132 -3.78 11.51 7.06
C ARG A 132 -3.64 11.02 5.63
N THR A 133 -4.10 9.80 5.36
CA THR A 133 -3.94 9.15 4.06
C THR A 133 -5.25 8.57 3.55
N ARG A 134 -5.38 8.50 2.23
CA ARG A 134 -6.51 7.86 1.55
C ARG A 134 -6.01 7.06 0.37
N LEU A 135 -6.50 5.83 0.23
CA LEU A 135 -6.32 5.00 -0.95
C LEU A 135 -7.61 5.04 -1.77
N ILE A 136 -7.51 5.51 -3.00
CA ILE A 136 -8.65 5.75 -3.89
C ILE A 136 -8.56 4.77 -5.05
N GLU A 137 -9.62 3.98 -5.25
CA GLU A 137 -9.76 3.10 -6.40
C GLU A 137 -10.11 3.91 -7.64
N VAL A 138 -9.32 3.76 -8.70
CA VAL A 138 -9.46 4.57 -9.92
C VAL A 138 -10.70 4.20 -10.73
N ALA A 139 -11.06 2.91 -10.73
CA ALA A 139 -12.19 2.39 -11.51
C ALA A 139 -13.54 2.96 -11.03
N THR A 140 -13.72 3.06 -9.71
CA THR A 140 -14.99 3.45 -9.09
C THR A 140 -14.96 4.86 -8.46
N GLY A 141 -13.78 5.42 -8.22
CA GLY A 141 -13.59 6.65 -7.44
C GLY A 141 -13.84 6.47 -5.94
N LYS A 142 -14.00 5.23 -5.46
CA LYS A 142 -14.26 4.92 -4.06
C LYS A 142 -12.98 5.06 -3.23
N VAL A 143 -13.10 5.64 -2.04
CA VAL A 143 -12.05 5.58 -1.02
C VAL A 143 -12.12 4.21 -0.34
N VAL A 144 -11.14 3.35 -0.62
CA VAL A 144 -11.06 1.99 -0.07
C VAL A 144 -10.34 1.93 1.26
N HIS A 145 -9.52 2.95 1.55
CA HIS A 145 -8.91 3.17 2.86
C HIS A 145 -8.83 4.67 3.13
N ALA A 146 -9.19 5.05 4.34
CA ALA A 146 -8.93 6.37 4.90
C ALA A 146 -8.49 6.19 6.33
N GLY A 147 -7.34 6.74 6.69
CA GLY A 147 -6.76 6.55 8.01
C GLY A 147 -5.82 7.67 8.41
N GLU A 148 -5.55 7.71 9.70
CA GLU A 148 -4.55 8.56 10.32
C GLU A 148 -3.48 7.68 10.97
N THR A 149 -2.22 8.01 10.71
CA THR A 149 -1.07 7.36 11.32
C THR A 149 -0.30 8.39 12.13
N THR A 150 -0.16 8.15 13.41
CA THR A 150 0.59 9.00 14.32
C THR A 150 1.80 8.23 14.84
N GLN A 151 2.97 8.88 14.79
CA GLN A 151 4.20 8.33 15.35
C GLN A 151 4.94 9.40 16.16
N ARG A 152 5.46 8.97 17.30
CA ARG A 152 6.32 9.75 18.18
C ARG A 152 7.65 9.02 18.36
N SER A 153 8.76 9.75 18.34
CA SER A 153 10.05 9.18 18.74
C SER A 153 10.04 8.81 20.22
N THR A 154 10.76 7.75 20.61
CA THR A 154 10.87 7.33 22.00
C THR A 154 11.96 8.11 22.73
N SER A 155 12.03 8.00 24.06
CA SER A 155 13.07 8.65 24.88
C SER A 155 14.51 8.28 24.46
N ALA A 156 14.71 7.03 24.01
CA ALA A 156 16.01 6.59 23.46
C ALA A 156 16.30 7.15 22.06
N MET A 157 15.28 7.70 21.37
CA MET A 157 15.35 8.17 20.00
C MET A 157 14.89 9.63 19.89
N ARG A 158 15.38 10.50 20.77
CA ARG A 158 15.11 11.94 20.69
C ARG A 158 15.53 12.49 19.32
N THR A 159 14.77 13.44 18.83
CA THR A 159 15.01 14.10 17.56
C THR A 159 15.34 15.55 17.76
N THR A 160 16.26 16.09 16.99
CA THR A 160 16.69 17.50 17.04
C THR A 160 16.51 18.21 15.70
N ASN A 161 16.34 17.45 14.62
CA ASN A 161 16.24 17.99 13.26
C ASN A 161 15.35 17.13 12.36
N ALA A 162 15.07 17.61 11.15
CA ALA A 162 14.20 16.95 10.18
C ALA A 162 14.71 15.56 9.73
N ALA A 163 16.03 15.37 9.61
CA ALA A 163 16.61 14.10 9.17
C ALA A 163 16.44 13.02 10.26
N GLU A 164 16.64 13.38 11.50
CA GLU A 164 16.38 12.48 12.63
C GLU A 164 14.89 12.18 12.78
N LEU A 165 14.00 13.18 12.62
CA LEU A 165 12.56 12.95 12.59
C LEU A 165 12.19 11.96 11.51
N HIS A 166 12.77 12.11 10.31
CA HIS A 166 12.49 11.19 9.21
C HIS A 166 12.87 9.75 9.58
N THR A 167 14.06 9.55 10.12
CA THR A 167 14.56 8.21 10.47
C THR A 167 13.80 7.59 11.64
N LYS A 168 13.51 8.39 12.69
CA LYS A 168 13.04 7.89 13.99
C LYS A 168 11.52 7.91 14.16
N ALA A 169 10.80 8.64 13.33
CA ALA A 169 9.34 8.74 13.41
C ALA A 169 8.65 8.56 12.04
N VAL A 170 9.10 9.30 11.01
CA VAL A 170 8.43 9.28 9.70
C VAL A 170 8.51 7.90 9.06
N ARG A 171 9.72 7.34 8.93
CA ARG A 171 9.91 6.02 8.32
C ARG A 171 9.09 4.93 9.00
N PRO A 172 9.13 4.76 10.35
CA PRO A 172 8.28 3.76 11.02
C PRO A 172 6.78 3.98 10.78
N ALA A 173 6.32 5.24 10.72
CA ALA A 173 4.93 5.55 10.40
C ALA A 173 4.55 5.09 8.98
N LEU A 174 5.41 5.32 8.00
CA LEU A 174 5.18 4.94 6.61
C LEU A 174 5.25 3.42 6.41
N GLU A 175 6.16 2.73 7.10
CA GLU A 175 6.24 1.26 7.10
C GLU A 175 4.98 0.63 7.71
N SER A 176 4.49 1.18 8.83
CA SER A 176 3.23 0.74 9.45
C SER A 176 2.03 0.97 8.52
N LEU A 177 1.98 2.13 7.84
CA LEU A 177 0.95 2.43 6.86
C LEU A 177 1.01 1.43 5.68
N ALA A 178 2.21 1.18 5.14
CA ALA A 178 2.39 0.23 4.03
C ALA A 178 1.95 -1.18 4.41
N ALA A 179 2.27 -1.64 5.63
CA ALA A 179 1.81 -2.92 6.15
C ALA A 179 0.28 -2.98 6.28
N THR A 180 -0.34 -1.92 6.78
CA THR A 180 -1.81 -1.79 6.86
C THR A 180 -2.45 -1.90 5.49
N LEU A 181 -1.95 -1.14 4.50
CA LEU A 181 -2.46 -1.16 3.13
C LEU A 181 -2.26 -2.52 2.46
N ALA A 182 -1.13 -3.19 2.71
CA ALA A 182 -0.88 -4.53 2.19
C ALA A 182 -1.82 -5.60 2.79
N GLY A 183 -2.33 -5.38 3.99
CA GLY A 183 -3.35 -6.23 4.62
C GLY A 183 -4.76 -6.07 4.06
N LEU A 184 -5.04 -4.95 3.38
CA LEU A 184 -6.31 -4.78 2.68
C LEU A 184 -6.40 -5.80 1.55
N ARG A 185 -7.59 -6.37 1.37
CA ARG A 185 -7.91 -7.19 0.19
C ARG A 185 -8.66 -6.29 -0.77
N PRO A 186 -7.95 -5.59 -1.66
CA PRO A 186 -8.59 -4.78 -2.69
C PRO A 186 -9.21 -5.66 -3.78
#